data_f626658308e28ce81933a73f17d96ec2
#
_entry.id   f626658308e28ce81933a73f17d96ec2
#
_cell.length_a   1.000
_cell.length_b   1.000
_cell.length_c   1.000
_cell.angle_alpha   90.00
_cell.angle_beta   90.00
_cell.angle_gamma   90.00
#
_symmetry.space_group_name_H-M   'P 1'
#
loop_
_entity.id
_entity.type
_entity.pdbx_description
1 polymer ?
#
loop_
_entity_poly.entity_id
_entity_poly.type
_entity_poly.pdbx_seq_one_letter_code
_entity_poly.pdbx_strand_id
1 'polypeptide(L)'
;MRNIKENPFYGVIKEYNHWVREQTTSDEPILHGSHADSVLPIINSGQAKLVSEDHEIETGVYFQPAFGHTPGTIVLYVDSDTSQAVMCGDVMHHPAQVAHPEWSSGFCADPIQSAKSRLQLLERLAGTGALLLPAHFIAPYYGPVERDGKGFKTII
;
A
#
# COMPACT_ATOMS: atom_id res chain seq x y z
N MET A 1 -24.25 -12.33 13.08
CA MET A 1 -23.55 -11.88 11.85
C MET A 1 -23.38 -10.37 11.98
N ARG A 2 -22.16 -9.85 11.97
CA ARG A 2 -21.95 -8.40 11.89
C ARG A 2 -22.49 -7.91 10.54
N ASN A 3 -23.20 -6.81 10.58
CA ASN A 3 -23.79 -6.22 9.37
C ASN A 3 -22.63 -5.73 8.49
N ILE A 4 -22.46 -6.27 7.29
CA ILE A 4 -21.35 -5.92 6.36
C ILE A 4 -21.38 -4.43 6.01
N LYS A 5 -22.55 -3.77 6.10
CA LYS A 5 -22.68 -2.32 5.91
C LYS A 5 -22.02 -1.50 7.02
N GLU A 6 -21.72 -2.09 8.18
CA GLU A 6 -21.03 -1.44 9.30
C GLU A 6 -19.50 -1.56 9.21
N ASN A 7 -18.99 -2.43 8.32
CA ASN A 7 -17.56 -2.61 8.05
C ASN A 7 -17.31 -2.55 6.53
N PRO A 8 -17.25 -1.38 5.92
CA PRO A 8 -17.06 -1.25 4.48
C PRO A 8 -15.65 -1.68 4.05
N PHE A 9 -15.55 -2.10 2.79
CA PHE A 9 -14.26 -2.20 2.11
C PHE A 9 -13.83 -0.81 1.67
N TYR A 10 -12.75 -0.29 2.21
CA TYR A 10 -12.20 1.00 1.81
C TYR A 10 -11.41 0.87 0.52
N GLY A 11 -11.73 1.71 -0.46
CA GLY A 11 -10.99 1.82 -1.71
C GLY A 11 -10.58 3.27 -1.96
N VAL A 12 -9.38 3.47 -2.50
CA VAL A 12 -8.90 4.82 -2.86
C VAL A 12 -9.51 5.24 -4.19
N ILE A 13 -10.18 6.39 -4.22
CA ILE A 13 -10.86 6.92 -5.42
C ILE A 13 -9.90 7.01 -6.62
N LYS A 14 -8.69 7.50 -6.40
CA LYS A 14 -7.67 7.67 -7.45
C LYS A 14 -7.26 6.33 -8.06
N GLU A 15 -7.08 5.30 -7.23
CA GLU A 15 -6.77 3.94 -7.65
C GLU A 15 -7.92 3.33 -8.44
N TYR A 16 -9.13 3.41 -7.90
CA TYR A 16 -10.34 2.91 -8.57
C TYR A 16 -10.53 3.56 -9.96
N ASN A 17 -10.42 4.88 -10.04
CA ASN A 17 -10.57 5.61 -11.30
C ASN A 17 -9.47 5.29 -12.33
N HIS A 18 -8.26 4.96 -11.85
CA HIS A 18 -7.17 4.50 -12.74
C HIS A 18 -7.58 3.17 -13.38
N TRP A 19 -7.95 2.17 -12.62
CA TRP A 19 -8.29 0.85 -13.15
C TRP A 19 -9.57 0.83 -13.98
N VAL A 20 -10.55 1.67 -13.66
CA VAL A 20 -11.73 1.86 -14.53
C VAL A 20 -11.32 2.40 -15.91
N ARG A 21 -10.40 3.36 -15.97
CA ARG A 21 -9.89 3.88 -17.25
C ARG A 21 -9.11 2.84 -18.03
N GLU A 22 -8.20 2.13 -17.37
CA GLU A 22 -7.41 1.06 -18.00
C GLU A 22 -8.35 -0.01 -18.60
N GLN A 23 -9.37 -0.44 -17.86
CA GLN A 23 -10.34 -1.41 -18.37
C GLN A 23 -11.13 -0.88 -19.57
N THR A 24 -11.48 0.42 -19.60
CA THR A 24 -12.23 1.01 -20.73
C THR A 24 -11.39 1.16 -21.99
N THR A 25 -10.07 1.16 -21.88
CA THR A 25 -9.13 1.29 -23.00
C THR A 25 -8.53 -0.05 -23.44
N SER A 26 -8.85 -1.15 -22.74
CA SER A 26 -8.35 -2.49 -23.05
C SER A 26 -9.49 -3.40 -23.49
N ASP A 27 -9.29 -4.10 -24.60
CA ASP A 27 -10.19 -5.17 -25.07
C ASP A 27 -10.06 -6.45 -24.23
N GLU A 28 -8.95 -6.60 -23.50
CA GLU A 28 -8.67 -7.75 -22.64
C GLU A 28 -8.90 -7.42 -21.16
N PRO A 29 -9.25 -8.43 -20.34
CA PRO A 29 -9.38 -8.24 -18.90
C PRO A 29 -8.06 -7.78 -18.27
N ILE A 30 -8.08 -6.62 -17.60
CA ILE A 30 -6.92 -6.09 -16.88
C ILE A 30 -6.66 -6.90 -15.61
N LEU A 31 -5.40 -6.90 -15.14
CA LEU A 31 -4.98 -7.58 -13.90
C LEU A 31 -5.44 -9.05 -13.85
N HIS A 32 -5.34 -9.75 -14.98
CA HIS A 32 -5.81 -11.14 -15.10
C HIS A 32 -7.28 -11.36 -14.71
N GLY A 33 -8.12 -10.32 -14.87
CA GLY A 33 -9.54 -10.36 -14.54
C GLY A 33 -9.90 -9.98 -13.11
N SER A 34 -8.94 -9.73 -12.22
CA SER A 34 -9.20 -9.46 -10.80
C SER A 34 -10.02 -8.18 -10.56
N HIS A 35 -9.94 -7.19 -11.45
CA HIS A 35 -10.82 -6.02 -11.37
C HIS A 35 -12.30 -6.41 -11.53
N ALA A 36 -12.60 -7.29 -12.49
CA ALA A 36 -13.97 -7.72 -12.79
C ALA A 36 -14.53 -8.71 -11.74
N ASP A 37 -13.69 -9.64 -11.27
CA ASP A 37 -14.13 -10.71 -10.39
C ASP A 37 -14.07 -10.37 -8.88
N SER A 38 -13.20 -9.47 -8.48
CA SER A 38 -12.95 -9.16 -7.06
C SER A 38 -13.32 -7.73 -6.67
N VAL A 39 -13.09 -6.71 -7.53
CA VAL A 39 -13.37 -5.32 -7.21
C VAL A 39 -14.81 -4.93 -7.55
N LEU A 40 -15.26 -5.17 -8.78
CA LEU A 40 -16.60 -4.76 -9.22
C LEU A 40 -17.73 -5.37 -8.39
N PRO A 41 -17.70 -6.64 -7.95
CA PRO A 41 -18.75 -7.18 -7.09
C PRO A 41 -18.90 -6.42 -5.76
N ILE A 42 -17.80 -5.97 -5.16
CA ILE A 42 -17.81 -5.19 -3.93
C ILE A 42 -18.40 -3.79 -4.17
N ILE A 43 -18.02 -3.15 -5.27
CA ILE A 43 -18.59 -1.85 -5.69
C ILE A 43 -20.10 -1.98 -5.94
N ASN A 44 -20.51 -2.96 -6.75
CA ASN A 44 -21.91 -3.15 -7.17
C ASN A 44 -22.82 -3.56 -6.01
N SER A 45 -22.29 -4.23 -5.00
CA SER A 45 -23.03 -4.59 -3.78
C SER A 45 -23.22 -3.42 -2.81
N GLY A 46 -22.58 -2.26 -3.08
CA GLY A 46 -22.58 -1.11 -2.16
C GLY A 46 -21.79 -1.33 -0.87
N GLN A 47 -20.90 -2.30 -0.84
CA GLN A 47 -20.02 -2.58 0.30
C GLN A 47 -18.74 -1.73 0.27
N ALA A 48 -18.39 -1.15 -0.87
CA ALA A 48 -17.22 -0.28 -1.00
C ALA A 48 -17.51 1.12 -0.50
N LYS A 49 -16.54 1.69 0.21
CA LYS A 49 -16.47 3.11 0.54
C LYS A 49 -15.25 3.69 -0.16
N LEU A 50 -15.47 4.45 -1.23
CA LEU A 50 -14.39 5.13 -1.94
C LEU A 50 -14.02 6.42 -1.20
N VAL A 51 -12.74 6.56 -0.89
CA VAL A 51 -12.20 7.64 -0.05
C VAL A 51 -10.96 8.28 -0.69
N SER A 52 -10.52 9.42 -0.15
CA SER A 52 -9.24 10.04 -0.54
C SER A 52 -8.06 9.21 -0.05
N GLU A 53 -6.90 9.46 -0.62
CA GLU A 53 -5.64 8.77 -0.33
C GLU A 53 -5.01 9.14 1.04
N ASP A 54 -5.59 10.11 1.74
CA ASP A 54 -5.21 10.58 3.07
C ASP A 54 -6.32 10.37 4.11
N HIS A 55 -7.28 9.49 3.79
CA HIS A 55 -8.46 9.26 4.62
C HIS A 55 -8.10 8.65 5.97
N GLU A 56 -8.65 9.22 7.04
CA GLU A 56 -8.65 8.62 8.38
C GLU A 56 -9.90 7.74 8.53
N ILE A 57 -9.69 6.44 8.77
CA ILE A 57 -10.75 5.45 8.97
C ILE A 57 -11.36 5.63 10.36
N GLU A 58 -10.49 5.72 11.35
CA GLU A 58 -10.77 6.00 12.76
C GLU A 58 -9.50 6.54 13.42
N THR A 59 -9.61 7.09 14.62
CA THR A 59 -8.47 7.65 15.36
C THR A 59 -7.30 6.66 15.40
N GLY A 60 -6.16 7.07 14.84
CA GLY A 60 -4.95 6.27 14.76
C GLY A 60 -4.92 5.25 13.60
N VAL A 61 -5.97 5.16 12.77
CA VAL A 61 -5.99 4.28 11.58
C VAL A 61 -6.23 5.11 10.34
N TYR A 62 -5.19 5.35 9.52
CA TYR A 62 -5.28 6.29 8.42
C TYR A 62 -4.40 5.90 7.23
N PHE A 63 -4.79 6.38 6.07
CA PHE A 63 -4.04 6.25 4.84
C PHE A 63 -3.03 7.37 4.66
N GLN A 64 -1.92 7.07 4.00
CA GLN A 64 -1.01 8.06 3.45
C GLN A 64 -0.63 7.73 2.01
N PRO A 65 -0.55 8.74 1.12
CA PRO A 65 -0.11 8.54 -0.26
C PRO A 65 1.30 7.96 -0.32
N ALA A 66 1.49 6.94 -1.18
CA ALA A 66 2.78 6.34 -1.50
C ALA A 66 2.84 5.96 -3.00
N PHE A 67 2.47 6.91 -3.85
CA PHE A 67 2.29 6.73 -5.28
C PHE A 67 3.52 6.17 -6.00
N GLY A 68 3.30 5.53 -7.14
CA GLY A 68 4.35 5.09 -8.04
C GLY A 68 4.24 3.62 -8.45
N HIS A 69 3.93 2.68 -7.54
CA HIS A 69 3.57 1.34 -7.97
C HIS A 69 2.31 1.42 -8.84
N THR A 70 1.28 2.03 -8.32
CA THR A 70 0.13 2.52 -9.07
C THR A 70 -0.10 4.00 -8.76
N PRO A 71 -0.92 4.73 -9.53
CA PRO A 71 -1.23 6.14 -9.27
C PRO A 71 -1.93 6.41 -7.94
N GLY A 72 -2.64 5.44 -7.39
CA GLY A 72 -3.38 5.56 -6.13
C GLY A 72 -2.81 4.73 -4.98
N THR A 73 -1.60 4.18 -5.10
CA THR A 73 -0.95 3.43 -4.01
C THR A 73 -0.87 4.25 -2.73
N ILE A 74 -1.29 3.62 -1.63
CA ILE A 74 -1.23 4.18 -0.27
C ILE A 74 -0.49 3.23 0.66
N VAL A 75 -0.14 3.74 1.83
CA VAL A 75 0.22 2.93 3.01
C VAL A 75 -0.83 3.14 4.09
N LEU A 76 -1.10 2.09 4.88
CA LEU A 76 -2.01 2.15 6.02
C LEU A 76 -1.19 2.23 7.30
N TYR A 77 -1.38 3.29 8.06
CA TYR A 77 -0.84 3.47 9.40
C TYR A 77 -1.84 2.98 10.45
N VAL A 78 -1.33 2.31 11.45
CA VAL A 78 -2.07 1.91 12.66
C VAL A 78 -1.24 2.36 13.86
N ASP A 79 -1.71 3.40 14.51
CA ASP A 79 -1.04 4.06 15.63
C ASP A 79 -1.79 3.75 16.94
N SER A 80 -1.05 3.45 17.97
CA SER A 80 -1.52 3.40 19.33
C SER A 80 -0.65 4.30 20.22
N ASP A 81 -1.02 4.45 21.49
CA ASP A 81 -0.27 5.30 22.44
C ASP A 81 1.21 4.92 22.57
N THR A 82 1.56 3.66 22.30
CA THR A 82 2.90 3.11 22.55
C THR A 82 3.55 2.46 21.33
N SER A 83 2.83 2.26 20.24
CA SER A 83 3.30 1.47 19.11
C SER A 83 2.70 1.95 17.79
N GLN A 84 3.46 1.82 16.73
CA GLN A 84 3.02 2.11 15.37
C GLN A 84 3.29 0.90 14.47
N ALA A 85 2.35 0.60 13.57
CA ALA A 85 2.52 -0.37 12.50
C ALA A 85 2.14 0.27 11.16
N VAL A 86 2.85 -0.12 10.10
CA VAL A 86 2.64 0.40 8.75
C VAL A 86 2.54 -0.74 7.75
N MET A 87 1.37 -0.94 7.19
CA MET A 87 1.12 -1.88 6.10
C MET A 87 1.40 -1.17 4.79
N CYS A 88 2.50 -1.53 4.13
CA CYS A 88 2.97 -0.78 2.97
C CYS A 88 2.57 -1.38 1.61
N GLY A 89 1.83 -2.50 1.60
CA GLY A 89 1.37 -3.12 0.34
C GLY A 89 2.51 -3.25 -0.68
N ASP A 90 2.25 -2.80 -1.89
CA ASP A 90 3.15 -2.92 -3.04
C ASP A 90 4.18 -1.78 -3.16
N VAL A 91 4.34 -0.97 -2.13
CA VAL A 91 5.49 -0.05 -2.04
C VAL A 91 6.81 -0.83 -2.03
N MET A 92 6.77 -2.08 -1.47
CA MET A 92 7.89 -3.02 -1.47
C MET A 92 7.46 -4.44 -1.81
N HIS A 93 8.22 -5.09 -2.69
CA HIS A 93 7.97 -6.47 -3.13
C HIS A 93 9.06 -7.46 -2.66
N HIS A 94 10.22 -6.95 -2.24
CA HIS A 94 11.35 -7.80 -1.85
C HIS A 94 12.20 -7.11 -0.78
N PRO A 95 12.77 -7.85 0.19
CA PRO A 95 13.65 -7.29 1.23
C PRO A 95 14.84 -6.48 0.70
N ALA A 96 15.35 -6.82 -0.49
CA ALA A 96 16.42 -6.06 -1.13
C ALA A 96 16.05 -4.57 -1.34
N GLN A 97 14.77 -4.24 -1.48
CA GLN A 97 14.32 -2.85 -1.64
C GLN A 97 14.37 -2.03 -0.34
N VAL A 98 14.58 -2.68 0.80
CA VAL A 98 14.91 -2.00 2.06
C VAL A 98 16.37 -1.50 2.01
N ALA A 99 17.29 -2.36 1.60
CA ALA A 99 18.70 -1.99 1.46
C ALA A 99 18.95 -1.05 0.26
N HIS A 100 18.16 -1.21 -0.80
CA HIS A 100 18.25 -0.49 -2.07
C HIS A 100 16.90 0.14 -2.44
N PRO A 101 16.47 1.21 -1.76
CA PRO A 101 15.15 1.81 -1.99
C PRO A 101 14.97 2.38 -3.41
N GLU A 102 16.06 2.62 -4.13
CA GLU A 102 16.06 3.05 -5.52
C GLU A 102 15.66 1.95 -6.52
N TRP A 103 15.63 0.69 -6.10
CA TRP A 103 15.25 -0.43 -6.97
C TRP A 103 13.73 -0.56 -7.05
N SER A 104 13.20 -0.42 -8.25
CA SER A 104 11.76 -0.58 -8.49
C SER A 104 11.45 -1.87 -9.24
N SER A 105 10.29 -2.43 -8.95
CA SER A 105 9.72 -3.56 -9.68
C SER A 105 9.35 -3.12 -11.11
N GLY A 106 9.45 -4.05 -12.06
CA GLY A 106 8.94 -3.86 -13.42
C GLY A 106 7.42 -3.68 -13.52
N PHE A 107 6.69 -3.93 -12.43
CA PHE A 107 5.24 -3.74 -12.34
C PHE A 107 4.85 -2.31 -11.95
N CYS A 108 5.81 -1.42 -11.62
CA CYS A 108 5.52 -0.05 -11.24
C CYS A 108 5.09 0.79 -12.44
N ALA A 109 3.95 1.49 -12.34
CA ALA A 109 3.48 2.44 -13.34
C ALA A 109 4.44 3.64 -13.48
N ASP A 110 5.00 4.10 -12.36
CA ASP A 110 6.07 5.10 -12.30
C ASP A 110 7.19 4.61 -11.35
N PRO A 111 8.24 3.96 -11.89
CA PRO A 111 9.31 3.39 -11.08
C PRO A 111 10.13 4.46 -10.33
N ILE A 112 10.25 5.68 -10.87
CA ILE A 112 10.97 6.78 -10.22
C ILE A 112 10.20 7.28 -9.01
N GLN A 113 8.90 7.52 -9.17
CA GLN A 113 8.03 7.92 -8.07
C GLN A 113 7.90 6.81 -7.02
N SER A 114 7.82 5.54 -7.44
CA SER A 114 7.80 4.38 -6.52
C SER A 114 9.05 4.32 -5.64
N ALA A 115 10.23 4.49 -6.22
CA ALA A 115 11.50 4.56 -5.49
C ALA A 115 11.52 5.73 -4.49
N LYS A 116 11.03 6.91 -4.89
CA LYS A 116 10.93 8.08 -4.03
C LYS A 116 9.99 7.85 -2.86
N SER A 117 8.81 7.31 -3.11
CA SER A 117 7.83 7.00 -2.06
C SER A 117 8.37 5.97 -1.06
N ARG A 118 9.06 4.95 -1.56
CA ARG A 118 9.73 3.93 -0.75
C ARG A 118 10.81 4.53 0.14
N LEU A 119 11.68 5.36 -0.43
CA LEU A 119 12.74 6.03 0.32
C LEU A 119 12.14 6.90 1.44
N GLN A 120 11.13 7.71 1.14
CA GLN A 120 10.45 8.55 2.12
C GLN A 120 9.82 7.72 3.26
N LEU A 121 9.20 6.59 2.93
CA LEU A 121 8.63 5.68 3.93
C LEU A 121 9.73 5.12 4.85
N LEU A 122 10.81 4.60 4.28
CA LEU A 122 11.92 4.03 5.06
C LEU A 122 12.61 5.09 5.93
N GLU A 123 12.83 6.30 5.41
CA GLU A 123 13.39 7.41 6.18
C GLU A 123 12.50 7.81 7.36
N ARG A 124 11.20 7.81 7.16
CA ARG A 124 10.22 8.12 8.22
C ARG A 124 10.21 7.07 9.32
N LEU A 125 10.38 5.78 8.99
CA LEU A 125 10.29 4.68 9.94
C LEU A 125 11.62 4.35 10.63
N ALA A 126 12.75 4.70 10.02
CA ALA A 126 14.06 4.32 10.54
C ALA A 126 14.33 4.84 11.96
N GLY A 127 14.63 3.92 12.88
CA GLY A 127 14.94 4.22 14.28
C GLY A 127 13.73 4.59 15.14
N THR A 128 12.49 4.50 14.63
CA THR A 128 11.29 4.82 15.40
C THR A 128 10.74 3.65 16.20
N GLY A 129 11.15 2.42 15.87
CA GLY A 129 10.57 1.19 16.40
C GLY A 129 9.23 0.79 15.76
N ALA A 130 8.70 1.59 14.83
CA ALA A 130 7.50 1.26 14.09
C ALA A 130 7.69 -0.01 13.26
N LEU A 131 6.66 -0.86 13.25
CA LEU A 131 6.69 -2.12 12.50
C LEU A 131 6.29 -1.89 11.04
N LEU A 132 7.20 -2.24 10.13
CA LEU A 132 6.92 -2.28 8.70
C LEU A 132 6.36 -3.66 8.32
N LEU A 133 5.19 -3.69 7.67
CA LEU A 133 4.49 -4.90 7.21
C LEU A 133 4.32 -4.87 5.69
N PRO A 134 5.28 -5.39 4.92
CA PRO A 134 5.16 -5.53 3.47
C PRO A 134 4.31 -6.73 3.08
N ALA A 135 3.54 -6.62 1.99
CA ALA A 135 2.66 -7.69 1.54
C ALA A 135 3.40 -8.91 0.97
N HIS A 136 4.60 -8.72 0.40
CA HIS A 136 5.30 -9.74 -0.39
C HIS A 136 6.54 -10.35 0.30
N PHE A 137 6.83 -9.96 1.55
CA PHE A 137 7.98 -10.54 2.23
C PHE A 137 7.66 -11.93 2.75
N ILE A 138 8.65 -12.85 2.62
CA ILE A 138 8.61 -14.14 3.29
C ILE A 138 8.91 -13.96 4.80
N ALA A 139 8.66 -15.01 5.57
CA ALA A 139 8.91 -14.97 7.02
C ALA A 139 10.38 -14.62 7.33
N PRO A 140 10.58 -13.75 8.35
CA PRO A 140 9.57 -13.04 9.10
C PRO A 140 8.97 -11.88 8.29
N TYR A 141 7.66 -11.71 8.38
CA TYR A 141 6.87 -10.86 7.49
C TYR A 141 6.91 -9.37 7.86
N TYR A 142 7.49 -9.01 9.00
CA TYR A 142 7.52 -7.65 9.53
C TYR A 142 8.71 -7.42 10.43
N GLY A 143 9.05 -6.15 10.64
CA GLY A 143 10.08 -5.73 11.59
C GLY A 143 10.26 -4.22 11.60
N PRO A 144 10.91 -3.67 12.62
CA PRO A 144 11.30 -2.27 12.61
C PRO A 144 12.40 -2.03 11.56
N VAL A 145 12.45 -0.77 11.11
CA VAL A 145 13.45 -0.31 10.14
C VAL A 145 14.56 0.44 10.86
N GLU A 146 15.79 0.11 10.51
CA GLU A 146 16.99 0.79 10.99
C GLU A 146 17.82 1.31 9.80
N ARG A 147 18.61 2.37 10.03
CA ARG A 147 19.61 2.77 9.05
C ARG A 147 20.77 1.78 9.00
N ASP A 148 21.27 1.50 7.80
CA ASP A 148 22.44 0.65 7.58
C ASP A 148 23.29 1.23 6.46
N GLY A 149 24.37 1.90 6.84
CA GLY A 149 25.23 2.64 5.90
C GLY A 149 24.44 3.73 5.17
N LYS A 150 24.35 3.60 3.83
CA LYS A 150 23.57 4.50 2.97
C LYS A 150 22.14 4.03 2.72
N GLY A 151 21.80 2.82 3.16
CA GLY A 151 20.48 2.21 3.01
C GLY A 151 19.82 1.95 4.35
N PHE A 152 18.98 0.91 4.37
CA PHE A 152 18.22 0.50 5.55
C PHE A 152 18.25 -1.02 5.66
N LYS A 153 17.92 -1.50 6.85
CA LYS A 153 17.64 -2.92 7.11
C LYS A 153 16.40 -3.06 7.98
N THR A 154 15.73 -4.18 7.87
CA THR A 154 14.73 -4.60 8.85
C THR A 154 15.42 -5.44 9.91
N ILE A 155 15.13 -5.16 11.17
CA ILE A 155 15.58 -5.98 12.29
C ILE A 155 14.53 -7.08 12.45
N ILE A 156 14.95 -8.27 12.12
CA ILE A 156 14.11 -9.46 12.14
C ILE A 156 14.70 -10.43 13.17
#